data_3ef0471a6f277c555ea67e3d9d683251
#
_entry.id   3ef0471a6f277c555ea67e3d9d683251
#
_cell.length_a   1.000
_cell.length_b   1.000
_cell.length_c   1.000
_cell.angle_alpha   90.00
_cell.angle_beta   90.00
_cell.angle_gamma   90.00
#
_symmetry.space_group_name_H-M   'P 1'
#
loop_
_entity.id
_entity.type
_entity.pdbx_description
1 polymer ?
#
loop_
_entity_poly.entity_id
_entity_poly.type
_entity_poly.pdbx_seq_one_letter_code
_entity_poly.pdbx_strand_id
1 'polypeptide(L)'
;MERTAPFFLKVAVPKSPHATMPKPFSKIRSAAIDGRALNPIFRKVQLKQLHDALSEKASVIQDAIAGDSGHTPAEVQVEYWLAMRQLAQAYSGLDPDQALRDEHAVSRSENASQQREAVGIVIIHPAKHAFFSCLMSALVPALAAGNCVIVQTEQSLLRTPRLVLEVVSKALDDDIFDATHVQFNESDLGHPHIRVLQSDTDGPHLSHHLVSDSEARVVAVVERDADLDTAAQELVRARFALRGRSPYAADVVLVNEWVKREFLEAVVRHSVRFSSEDGKRGPPKTSQARSLSERVRAERGVNVLSWSSAGAIVDVEDRSALDSQRICHLRKLTPSQTIILATL
;
A
#
# COMPACT_ATOMS: atom_id res chain seq x y z
N MET A 1 -84.35 -11.50 21.94
CA MET A 1 -83.04 -11.53 22.57
C MET A 1 -82.00 -11.24 21.49
N GLU A 2 -81.75 -9.97 21.23
CA GLU A 2 -80.76 -9.48 20.30
C GLU A 2 -79.41 -9.37 21.05
N ARG A 3 -78.39 -10.02 20.49
CA ARG A 3 -77.00 -9.91 20.97
C ARG A 3 -76.28 -8.81 20.19
N THR A 4 -76.08 -7.70 20.85
CA THR A 4 -75.24 -6.59 20.38
C THR A 4 -73.77 -7.02 20.30
N ALA A 5 -73.16 -6.95 19.11
CA ALA A 5 -71.76 -7.19 18.92
C ALA A 5 -70.93 -5.97 19.39
N PRO A 6 -69.74 -6.16 19.96
CA PRO A 6 -68.92 -5.03 20.41
C PRO A 6 -68.22 -4.33 19.25
N PHE A 7 -68.32 -3.01 19.23
CA PHE A 7 -67.69 -2.09 18.30
C PHE A 7 -66.20 -1.98 18.64
N PHE A 8 -65.32 -2.59 17.85
CA PHE A 8 -63.89 -2.36 17.98
C PHE A 8 -63.48 -1.09 17.22
N LEU A 9 -63.16 -0.04 17.97
CA LEU A 9 -62.49 1.15 17.42
C LEU A 9 -61.05 0.75 17.00
N LYS A 10 -60.76 0.72 15.69
CA LYS A 10 -59.40 0.67 15.18
C LYS A 10 -58.75 2.04 15.41
N VAL A 11 -57.96 2.16 16.46
CA VAL A 11 -57.07 3.29 16.64
C VAL A 11 -55.95 3.16 15.59
N ALA A 12 -55.93 4.05 14.64
CA ALA A 12 -54.82 4.18 13.67
C ALA A 12 -53.58 4.67 14.45
N VAL A 13 -52.61 3.78 14.66
CA VAL A 13 -51.31 4.16 15.18
C VAL A 13 -50.65 5.02 14.09
N PRO A 14 -50.28 6.29 14.35
CA PRO A 14 -49.54 7.09 13.37
C PRO A 14 -48.22 6.38 13.10
N LYS A 15 -47.95 6.05 11.84
CA LYS A 15 -46.61 5.62 11.38
C LYS A 15 -45.68 6.76 11.73
N SER A 16 -44.81 6.55 12.73
CA SER A 16 -43.69 7.46 13.00
C SER A 16 -42.93 7.68 11.67
N PRO A 17 -42.57 8.91 11.29
CA PRO A 17 -41.72 9.14 10.16
C PRO A 17 -40.46 8.30 10.38
N HIS A 18 -40.13 7.42 9.45
CA HIS A 18 -38.85 6.70 9.43
C HIS A 18 -37.76 7.77 9.58
N ALA A 19 -37.19 7.88 10.76
CA ALA A 19 -35.96 8.62 10.93
C ALA A 19 -34.94 7.97 10.02
N THR A 20 -34.71 8.57 8.87
CA THR A 20 -33.68 8.13 7.93
C THR A 20 -32.38 8.22 8.70
N MET A 21 -31.76 7.08 8.98
CA MET A 21 -30.43 7.05 9.58
C MET A 21 -29.54 8.01 8.79
N PRO A 22 -28.81 8.91 9.45
CA PRO A 22 -27.94 9.83 8.75
C PRO A 22 -26.95 9.00 7.92
N LYS A 23 -26.91 9.28 6.62
CA LYS A 23 -25.97 8.60 5.71
C LYS A 23 -24.54 8.83 6.19
N PRO A 24 -23.66 7.83 6.15
CA PRO A 24 -22.28 7.98 6.59
C PRO A 24 -21.56 9.07 5.78
N PHE A 25 -20.57 9.70 6.39
CA PHE A 25 -19.70 10.71 5.75
C PHE A 25 -20.44 11.91 5.15
N SER A 26 -21.45 12.44 5.84
CA SER A 26 -22.28 13.55 5.33
C SER A 26 -21.44 14.77 4.96
N LYS A 27 -20.41 15.12 5.74
CA LYS A 27 -19.50 16.23 5.45
C LYS A 27 -18.71 16.01 4.16
N ILE A 28 -18.04 14.85 4.04
CA ILE A 28 -17.28 14.45 2.84
C ILE A 28 -18.16 14.49 1.59
N ARG A 29 -19.39 13.98 1.68
CA ARG A 29 -20.35 13.98 0.58
C ARG A 29 -20.77 15.39 0.18
N SER A 30 -21.08 16.25 1.14
CA SER A 30 -21.40 17.65 0.88
C SER A 30 -20.24 18.38 0.23
N ALA A 31 -19.02 18.22 0.75
CA ALA A 31 -17.83 18.85 0.19
C ALA A 31 -17.49 18.36 -1.22
N ALA A 32 -17.74 17.07 -1.53
CA ALA A 32 -17.57 16.54 -2.87
C ALA A 32 -18.60 17.11 -3.86
N ILE A 33 -19.86 17.32 -3.42
CA ILE A 33 -20.92 17.94 -4.24
C ILE A 33 -20.61 19.43 -4.45
N ASP A 34 -20.22 20.12 -3.40
CA ASP A 34 -19.94 21.56 -3.43
C ASP A 34 -18.61 21.91 -4.14
N GLY A 35 -17.79 20.90 -4.44
CA GLY A 35 -16.51 21.08 -5.12
C GLY A 35 -15.44 21.77 -4.25
N ARG A 36 -15.54 21.70 -2.92
CA ARG A 36 -14.61 22.38 -1.99
C ARG A 36 -13.14 22.06 -2.26
N ALA A 37 -12.83 20.78 -2.55
CA ALA A 37 -11.49 20.33 -2.87
C ALA A 37 -11.01 20.70 -4.29
N LEU A 38 -11.88 21.20 -5.17
CA LEU A 38 -11.51 21.58 -6.54
C LEU A 38 -10.64 22.85 -6.58
N ASN A 39 -10.74 23.73 -5.58
CA ASN A 39 -9.95 24.93 -5.54
C ASN A 39 -8.45 24.62 -5.37
N PRO A 40 -7.58 24.99 -6.35
CA PRO A 40 -6.15 24.63 -6.29
C PRO A 40 -5.40 25.36 -5.16
N ILE A 41 -5.83 26.57 -4.76
CA ILE A 41 -5.25 27.28 -3.64
C ILE A 41 -5.57 26.56 -2.34
N PHE A 42 -6.84 26.15 -2.16
CA PHE A 42 -7.24 25.36 -1.00
C PHE A 42 -6.43 24.05 -0.89
N ARG A 43 -6.30 23.30 -2.01
CA ARG A 43 -5.47 22.07 -2.04
C ARG A 43 -4.03 22.35 -1.62
N LYS A 44 -3.45 23.43 -2.12
CA LYS A 44 -2.07 23.81 -1.79
C LYS A 44 -1.92 24.11 -0.29
N VAL A 45 -2.89 24.79 0.32
CA VAL A 45 -2.94 25.02 1.77
C VAL A 45 -3.03 23.69 2.53
N GLN A 46 -3.91 22.78 2.12
CA GLN A 46 -4.08 21.48 2.77
C GLN A 46 -2.79 20.64 2.71
N LEU A 47 -2.13 20.57 1.55
CA LEU A 47 -0.86 19.85 1.41
C LEU A 47 0.25 20.48 2.27
N LYS A 48 0.28 21.80 2.39
CA LYS A 48 1.24 22.49 3.25
C LYS A 48 0.99 22.17 4.72
N GLN A 49 -0.26 22.27 5.19
CA GLN A 49 -0.62 21.95 6.57
C GLN A 49 -0.27 20.49 6.92
N LEU A 50 -0.55 19.57 6.00
CA LEU A 50 -0.17 18.16 6.14
C LEU A 50 1.35 17.99 6.25
N HIS A 51 2.12 18.66 5.37
CA HIS A 51 3.58 18.61 5.40
C HIS A 51 4.13 19.14 6.73
N ASP A 52 3.65 20.27 7.19
CA ASP A 52 4.12 20.92 8.42
C ASP A 52 3.80 20.04 9.65
N ALA A 53 2.60 19.47 9.73
CA ALA A 53 2.20 18.59 10.82
C ALA A 53 3.02 17.27 10.85
N LEU A 54 3.25 16.66 9.69
CA LEU A 54 4.08 15.46 9.60
C LEU A 54 5.55 15.74 9.93
N SER A 55 6.07 16.91 9.52
CA SER A 55 7.44 17.33 9.83
C SER A 55 7.63 17.60 11.32
N GLU A 56 6.66 18.24 11.97
CA GLU A 56 6.68 18.47 13.43
C GLU A 56 6.72 17.16 14.22
N LYS A 57 6.04 16.12 13.73
CA LYS A 57 5.96 14.80 14.39
C LYS A 57 6.95 13.76 13.84
N ALA A 58 7.96 14.21 13.06
CA ALA A 58 8.89 13.31 12.34
C ALA A 58 9.52 12.23 13.23
N SER A 59 10.10 12.62 14.38
CA SER A 59 10.75 11.65 15.29
C SER A 59 9.77 10.63 15.85
N VAL A 60 8.57 11.09 16.26
CA VAL A 60 7.54 10.21 16.86
C VAL A 60 6.99 9.23 15.83
N ILE A 61 6.83 9.68 14.57
CA ILE A 61 6.41 8.82 13.46
C ILE A 61 7.49 7.77 13.14
N GLN A 62 8.76 8.19 13.07
CA GLN A 62 9.89 7.29 12.82
C GLN A 62 10.04 6.25 13.93
N ASP A 63 9.88 6.66 15.20
CA ASP A 63 9.90 5.74 16.35
C ASP A 63 8.74 4.73 16.31
N ALA A 64 7.57 5.17 15.88
CA ALA A 64 6.41 4.28 15.71
C ALA A 64 6.66 3.26 14.58
N ILE A 65 7.17 3.72 13.43
CA ILE A 65 7.55 2.83 12.31
C ILE A 65 8.59 1.81 12.76
N ALA A 66 9.65 2.25 13.44
CA ALA A 66 10.70 1.36 13.96
C ALA A 66 10.15 0.31 14.92
N GLY A 67 9.25 0.72 15.83
CA GLY A 67 8.64 -0.17 16.83
C GLY A 67 7.73 -1.22 16.19
N ASP A 68 6.94 -0.85 15.19
CA ASP A 68 5.96 -1.74 14.54
C ASP A 68 6.61 -2.66 13.50
N SER A 69 7.55 -2.15 12.71
CA SER A 69 8.17 -2.88 11.60
C SER A 69 9.43 -3.64 12.03
N GLY A 70 10.14 -3.12 13.01
CA GLY A 70 11.48 -3.54 13.39
C GLY A 70 12.53 -3.28 12.29
N HIS A 71 12.27 -2.29 11.42
CA HIS A 71 13.21 -1.84 10.40
C HIS A 71 14.44 -1.18 11.04
N THR A 72 15.52 -1.15 10.31
CA THR A 72 16.72 -0.40 10.70
C THR A 72 16.46 1.10 10.65
N PRO A 73 17.21 1.94 11.37
CA PRO A 73 17.04 3.39 11.31
C PRO A 73 17.14 3.96 9.88
N ALA A 74 18.00 3.39 9.03
CA ALA A 74 18.14 3.80 7.64
C ALA A 74 16.88 3.46 6.82
N GLU A 75 16.31 2.26 7.01
CA GLU A 75 15.07 1.85 6.34
C GLU A 75 13.88 2.72 6.77
N VAL A 76 13.78 3.05 8.06
CA VAL A 76 12.77 3.97 8.60
C VAL A 76 12.90 5.36 7.99
N GLN A 77 14.13 5.87 7.87
CA GLN A 77 14.38 7.16 7.21
C GLN A 77 13.97 7.14 5.74
N VAL A 78 14.25 6.05 5.03
CA VAL A 78 13.84 5.91 3.61
C VAL A 78 12.32 5.91 3.48
N GLU A 79 11.60 5.15 4.32
CA GLU A 79 10.14 5.12 4.31
C GLU A 79 9.57 6.52 4.57
N TYR A 80 10.06 7.20 5.60
CA TYR A 80 9.64 8.55 5.94
C TYR A 80 9.95 9.55 4.81
N TRP A 81 11.17 9.49 4.26
CA TRP A 81 11.60 10.39 3.19
C TRP A 81 10.77 10.20 1.91
N LEU A 82 10.45 8.97 1.52
CA LEU A 82 9.61 8.70 0.35
C LEU A 82 8.25 9.37 0.47
N ALA A 83 7.60 9.25 1.62
CA ALA A 83 6.31 9.89 1.89
C ALA A 83 6.40 11.42 1.82
N MET A 84 7.40 12.01 2.49
CA MET A 84 7.58 13.45 2.52
C MET A 84 7.98 14.03 1.17
N ARG A 85 8.82 13.32 0.41
CA ARG A 85 9.18 13.69 -0.96
C ARG A 85 7.97 13.75 -1.87
N GLN A 86 7.09 12.75 -1.80
CA GLN A 86 5.88 12.73 -2.61
C GLN A 86 4.95 13.91 -2.29
N LEU A 87 4.81 14.23 -1.00
CA LEU A 87 4.04 15.38 -0.55
C LEU A 87 4.63 16.70 -1.06
N ALA A 88 5.94 16.87 -0.96
CA ALA A 88 6.65 18.05 -1.48
C ALA A 88 6.51 18.17 -3.00
N GLN A 89 6.60 17.06 -3.73
CA GLN A 89 6.41 17.04 -5.18
C GLN A 89 4.97 17.42 -5.57
N ALA A 90 3.96 16.91 -4.89
CA ALA A 90 2.58 17.25 -5.13
C ALA A 90 2.30 18.73 -4.85
N TYR A 91 2.84 19.27 -3.74
CA TYR A 91 2.73 20.68 -3.41
C TYR A 91 3.38 21.59 -4.48
N SER A 92 4.59 21.23 -4.93
CA SER A 92 5.32 21.98 -5.95
C SER A 92 4.68 21.89 -7.33
N GLY A 93 4.05 20.76 -7.64
CA GLY A 93 3.35 20.52 -8.92
C GLY A 93 1.98 21.21 -9.03
N LEU A 94 1.41 21.69 -7.91
CA LEU A 94 0.18 22.45 -7.94
C LEU A 94 0.47 23.91 -8.32
N ASP A 95 0.12 24.26 -9.58
CA ASP A 95 0.14 25.64 -10.08
C ASP A 95 -1.31 26.14 -10.19
N PRO A 96 -1.72 27.06 -9.30
CA PRO A 96 -3.08 27.62 -9.33
C PRO A 96 -3.39 28.38 -10.62
N ASP A 97 -2.41 29.06 -11.20
CA ASP A 97 -2.60 29.83 -12.42
C ASP A 97 -2.76 28.91 -13.64
N GLN A 98 -2.01 27.80 -13.67
CA GLN A 98 -2.19 26.78 -14.70
C GLN A 98 -3.54 26.08 -14.54
N ALA A 99 -3.95 25.72 -13.34
CA ALA A 99 -5.24 25.11 -13.08
C ALA A 99 -6.41 26.00 -13.54
N LEU A 100 -6.30 27.31 -13.30
CA LEU A 100 -7.30 28.29 -13.79
C LEU A 100 -7.29 28.40 -15.31
N ARG A 101 -6.12 28.36 -15.95
CA ARG A 101 -6.02 28.33 -17.41
C ARG A 101 -6.67 27.07 -17.98
N ASP A 102 -6.43 25.92 -17.39
CA ASP A 102 -6.96 24.63 -17.83
C ASP A 102 -8.50 24.58 -17.69
N GLU A 103 -9.04 25.12 -16.59
CA GLU A 103 -10.48 25.20 -16.36
C GLU A 103 -11.19 26.03 -17.48
N HIS A 104 -10.54 27.05 -17.96
CA HIS A 104 -11.09 27.91 -19.02
C HIS A 104 -10.59 27.56 -20.43
N ALA A 105 -9.89 26.44 -20.61
CA ALA A 105 -9.31 26.05 -21.90
C ALA A 105 -10.38 25.92 -23.00
N VAL A 106 -11.50 25.27 -22.71
CA VAL A 106 -12.61 25.09 -23.67
C VAL A 106 -13.21 26.42 -24.08
N SER A 107 -13.42 27.35 -23.15
CA SER A 107 -13.96 28.68 -23.45
C SER A 107 -13.04 29.53 -24.32
N ARG A 108 -11.73 29.22 -24.32
CA ARG A 108 -10.72 29.85 -25.20
C ARG A 108 -10.49 29.08 -26.50
N SER A 109 -11.31 28.06 -26.79
CA SER A 109 -11.15 27.21 -27.98
C SER A 109 -9.80 26.44 -28.00
N GLU A 110 -9.24 26.20 -26.83
CA GLU A 110 -8.04 25.36 -26.67
C GLU A 110 -8.42 23.88 -26.55
N ASN A 111 -7.50 22.98 -26.90
CA ASN A 111 -7.74 21.56 -26.76
C ASN A 111 -7.67 21.12 -25.30
N ALA A 112 -8.80 20.70 -24.75
CA ALA A 112 -8.94 20.24 -23.38
C ALA A 112 -8.76 18.70 -23.22
N SER A 113 -8.24 18.00 -24.23
CA SER A 113 -8.09 16.53 -24.21
C SER A 113 -7.18 16.01 -23.09
N GLN A 114 -6.35 16.88 -22.53
CA GLN A 114 -5.47 16.58 -21.40
C GLN A 114 -6.05 17.02 -20.04
N GLN A 115 -7.22 17.63 -20.02
CA GLN A 115 -7.85 18.10 -18.78
C GLN A 115 -8.16 16.93 -17.87
N ARG A 116 -7.81 17.04 -16.59
CA ARG A 116 -8.08 16.06 -15.56
C ARG A 116 -9.11 16.61 -14.59
N GLU A 117 -10.12 15.81 -14.31
CA GLU A 117 -11.17 16.15 -13.35
C GLU A 117 -11.07 15.25 -12.11
N ALA A 118 -11.46 15.80 -10.96
CA ALA A 118 -11.58 15.00 -9.75
C ALA A 118 -12.79 14.07 -9.88
N VAL A 119 -12.65 12.84 -9.40
CA VAL A 119 -13.75 11.87 -9.36
C VAL A 119 -14.80 12.25 -8.30
N GLY A 120 -14.38 12.93 -7.26
CA GLY A 120 -15.18 13.37 -6.11
C GLY A 120 -14.72 12.72 -4.82
N ILE A 121 -14.89 11.42 -4.63
CA ILE A 121 -14.49 10.71 -3.41
C ILE A 121 -13.49 9.60 -3.75
N VAL A 122 -12.42 9.52 -2.97
CA VAL A 122 -11.44 8.42 -3.02
C VAL A 122 -11.45 7.68 -1.70
N ILE A 123 -11.71 6.37 -1.75
CA ILE A 123 -11.67 5.48 -0.59
C ILE A 123 -10.33 4.74 -0.63
N ILE A 124 -9.51 4.88 0.39
CA ILE A 124 -8.17 4.29 0.45
C ILE A 124 -8.14 3.15 1.48
N HIS A 125 -7.74 1.97 1.04
CA HIS A 125 -7.37 0.84 1.89
C HIS A 125 -5.85 0.67 1.86
N PRO A 126 -5.13 1.24 2.84
CA PRO A 126 -3.68 1.23 2.83
C PRO A 126 -3.11 -0.16 3.12
N ALA A 127 -1.95 -0.46 2.55
CA ALA A 127 -1.22 -1.68 2.85
C ALA A 127 -0.73 -1.69 4.29
N LYS A 128 -0.66 -2.90 4.88
CA LYS A 128 -0.18 -3.09 6.26
C LYS A 128 1.34 -2.94 6.37
N HIS A 129 2.08 -3.31 5.33
CA HIS A 129 3.52 -3.12 5.29
C HIS A 129 3.84 -1.67 4.86
N ALA A 130 4.90 -1.08 5.41
CA ALA A 130 5.29 0.30 5.11
C ALA A 130 4.09 1.27 5.10
N PHE A 131 3.23 1.16 6.12
CA PHE A 131 1.92 1.81 6.19
C PHE A 131 1.99 3.29 5.89
N PHE A 132 3.00 3.99 6.44
CA PHE A 132 3.12 5.43 6.28
C PHE A 132 3.35 5.82 4.83
N SER A 133 4.35 5.23 4.16
CA SER A 133 4.62 5.54 2.75
C SER A 133 3.50 5.05 1.82
N CYS A 134 2.90 3.89 2.10
CA CYS A 134 1.77 3.38 1.33
C CYS A 134 0.54 4.29 1.44
N LEU A 135 0.16 4.71 2.64
CA LEU A 135 -0.94 5.65 2.83
C LEU A 135 -0.68 6.95 2.06
N MET A 136 0.51 7.55 2.23
CA MET A 136 0.84 8.81 1.57
C MET A 136 0.88 8.69 0.05
N SER A 137 1.25 7.52 -0.49
CA SER A 137 1.28 7.28 -1.94
C SER A 137 -0.12 7.31 -2.60
N ALA A 138 -1.17 7.07 -1.85
CA ALA A 138 -2.56 7.17 -2.34
C ALA A 138 -3.23 8.48 -1.92
N LEU A 139 -3.03 8.92 -0.66
CA LEU A 139 -3.64 10.11 -0.09
C LEU A 139 -3.21 11.39 -0.81
N VAL A 140 -1.90 11.55 -1.00
CA VAL A 140 -1.35 12.80 -1.56
C VAL A 140 -1.83 13.05 -3.00
N PRO A 141 -1.76 12.08 -3.93
CA PRO A 141 -2.29 12.28 -5.28
C PRO A 141 -3.80 12.50 -5.30
N ALA A 142 -4.56 11.82 -4.43
CA ALA A 142 -6.01 12.00 -4.33
C ALA A 142 -6.37 13.44 -3.93
N LEU A 143 -5.72 14.00 -2.91
CA LEU A 143 -5.90 15.38 -2.48
C LEU A 143 -5.41 16.38 -3.54
N ALA A 144 -4.25 16.13 -4.14
CA ALA A 144 -3.71 17.00 -5.19
C ALA A 144 -4.61 17.06 -6.43
N ALA A 145 -5.30 15.97 -6.75
CA ALA A 145 -6.28 15.92 -7.84
C ALA A 145 -7.63 16.59 -7.49
N GLY A 146 -7.86 17.00 -6.24
CA GLY A 146 -9.09 17.68 -5.82
C GLY A 146 -10.20 16.75 -5.35
N ASN A 147 -9.87 15.55 -4.88
CA ASN A 147 -10.84 14.63 -4.31
C ASN A 147 -10.95 14.79 -2.81
N CYS A 148 -12.13 14.48 -2.26
CA CYS A 148 -12.32 14.18 -0.86
C CYS A 148 -11.89 12.74 -0.59
N VAL A 149 -11.33 12.47 0.60
CA VAL A 149 -10.71 11.17 0.89
C VAL A 149 -11.29 10.54 2.14
N ILE A 150 -11.62 9.26 2.05
CA ILE A 150 -11.97 8.40 3.18
C ILE A 150 -10.90 7.31 3.29
N VAL A 151 -10.23 7.24 4.42
CA VAL A 151 -9.26 6.16 4.70
C VAL A 151 -9.97 5.10 5.51
N GLN A 152 -10.11 3.91 4.94
CA GLN A 152 -10.68 2.75 5.60
C GLN A 152 -9.57 1.79 6.02
N THR A 153 -9.41 1.57 7.33
CA THR A 153 -8.41 0.66 7.89
C THR A 153 -9.06 -0.40 8.75
N GLU A 154 -8.39 -1.52 8.89
CA GLU A 154 -8.77 -2.49 9.93
C GLU A 154 -8.34 -2.00 11.31
N GLN A 155 -9.01 -2.51 12.35
CA GLN A 155 -8.54 -2.29 13.71
C GLN A 155 -7.18 -2.97 13.91
N SER A 156 -6.19 -2.21 14.32
CA SER A 156 -4.82 -2.69 14.52
C SER A 156 -4.26 -2.21 15.85
N LEU A 157 -3.44 -3.06 16.47
CA LEU A 157 -2.68 -2.72 17.67
C LEU A 157 -1.38 -1.98 17.36
N LEU A 158 -1.05 -1.80 16.07
CA LEU A 158 0.14 -1.09 15.62
C LEU A 158 0.02 0.41 15.96
N ARG A 159 1.16 1.00 16.34
CA ARG A 159 1.24 2.42 16.72
C ARG A 159 1.22 3.34 15.50
N THR A 160 1.87 2.94 14.41
CA THR A 160 2.03 3.76 13.20
C THR A 160 0.68 4.15 12.56
N PRO A 161 -0.25 3.22 12.27
CA PRO A 161 -1.54 3.57 11.70
C PRO A 161 -2.32 4.57 12.56
N ARG A 162 -2.39 4.31 13.86
CA ARG A 162 -3.11 5.17 14.80
C ARG A 162 -2.52 6.58 14.85
N LEU A 163 -1.19 6.67 15.01
CA LEU A 163 -0.50 7.96 15.11
C LEU A 163 -0.61 8.76 13.82
N VAL A 164 -0.34 8.11 12.68
CA VAL A 164 -0.37 8.79 11.38
C VAL A 164 -1.77 9.29 11.05
N LEU A 165 -2.81 8.48 11.23
CA LEU A 165 -4.18 8.90 10.98
C LEU A 165 -4.61 10.03 11.93
N GLU A 166 -4.18 10.03 13.19
CA GLU A 166 -4.43 11.12 14.13
C GLU A 166 -3.78 12.43 13.65
N VAL A 167 -2.53 12.39 13.18
CA VAL A 167 -1.82 13.58 12.66
C VAL A 167 -2.49 14.09 11.39
N VAL A 168 -2.82 13.19 10.46
CA VAL A 168 -3.48 13.54 9.19
C VAL A 168 -4.86 14.15 9.44
N SER A 169 -5.69 13.56 10.31
CA SER A 169 -7.02 14.09 10.64
C SER A 169 -6.98 15.47 11.31
N LYS A 170 -5.92 15.78 12.06
CA LYS A 170 -5.74 17.10 12.65
C LYS A 170 -5.20 18.15 11.68
N ALA A 171 -4.48 17.71 10.66
CA ALA A 171 -3.85 18.58 9.69
C ALA A 171 -4.77 18.97 8.53
N LEU A 172 -5.64 18.08 8.13
CA LEU A 172 -6.57 18.27 7.02
C LEU A 172 -7.92 18.79 7.50
N ASP A 173 -8.61 19.48 6.61
CA ASP A 173 -10.00 19.90 6.80
C ASP A 173 -10.93 18.68 6.90
N ASP A 174 -11.76 18.63 7.94
CA ASP A 174 -12.67 17.51 8.25
C ASP A 174 -13.86 17.37 7.28
N ASP A 175 -14.05 18.34 6.37
CA ASP A 175 -14.99 18.21 5.27
C ASP A 175 -14.41 17.44 4.07
N ILE A 176 -13.09 17.36 3.94
CA ILE A 176 -12.44 16.68 2.80
C ILE A 176 -11.70 15.39 3.18
N PHE A 177 -11.51 15.12 4.46
CA PHE A 177 -10.81 13.94 4.95
C PHE A 177 -11.52 13.30 6.13
N ASP A 178 -11.67 11.98 6.08
CA ASP A 178 -12.14 11.18 7.22
C ASP A 178 -11.42 9.83 7.26
N ALA A 179 -11.33 9.23 8.45
CA ALA A 179 -10.74 7.91 8.65
C ALA A 179 -11.68 7.02 9.46
N THR A 180 -11.91 5.80 9.01
CA THR A 180 -12.84 4.87 9.64
C THR A 180 -12.28 3.45 9.75
N HIS A 181 -12.70 2.73 10.79
CA HIS A 181 -12.48 1.28 10.92
C HIS A 181 -13.76 0.47 10.65
N VAL A 182 -14.86 1.17 10.37
CA VAL A 182 -16.17 0.54 10.15
C VAL A 182 -16.36 0.25 8.66
N GLN A 183 -16.83 -0.95 8.36
CA GLN A 183 -17.29 -1.30 7.02
C GLN A 183 -18.55 -0.50 6.71
N PHE A 184 -18.62 0.07 5.52
CA PHE A 184 -19.79 0.79 5.02
C PHE A 184 -20.11 0.37 3.59
N ASN A 185 -21.35 0.58 3.18
CA ASN A 185 -21.76 0.28 1.82
C ASN A 185 -21.44 1.49 0.92
N GLU A 186 -20.72 1.27 -0.17
CA GLU A 186 -20.35 2.31 -1.13
C GLU A 186 -21.58 3.00 -1.77
N SER A 187 -22.68 2.25 -1.94
CA SER A 187 -23.94 2.81 -2.45
C SER A 187 -24.49 3.94 -1.56
N ASP A 188 -24.14 3.96 -0.28
CA ASP A 188 -24.57 4.98 0.66
C ASP A 188 -23.87 6.33 0.47
N LEU A 189 -22.74 6.34 -0.24
CA LEU A 189 -22.04 7.58 -0.60
C LEU A 189 -22.86 8.42 -1.56
N GLY A 190 -23.57 7.79 -2.53
CA GLY A 190 -24.43 8.49 -3.48
C GLY A 190 -23.70 9.52 -4.34
N HIS A 191 -22.40 9.32 -4.54
CA HIS A 191 -21.51 10.18 -5.33
C HIS A 191 -20.49 9.30 -6.07
N PRO A 192 -20.00 9.73 -7.26
CA PRO A 192 -18.90 9.05 -7.92
C PRO A 192 -17.69 8.89 -7.01
N HIS A 193 -17.10 7.71 -7.02
CA HIS A 193 -15.95 7.39 -6.17
C HIS A 193 -15.03 6.37 -6.84
N ILE A 194 -13.77 6.34 -6.36
CA ILE A 194 -12.78 5.32 -6.69
C ILE A 194 -12.30 4.70 -5.38
N ARG A 195 -12.12 3.39 -5.40
CA ARG A 195 -11.52 2.64 -4.29
C ARG A 195 -10.09 2.26 -4.63
N VAL A 196 -9.15 2.63 -3.78
CA VAL A 196 -7.72 2.29 -3.89
C VAL A 196 -7.42 1.19 -2.88
N LEU A 197 -7.13 0.00 -3.39
CA LEU A 197 -6.86 -1.20 -2.61
C LEU A 197 -5.36 -1.50 -2.68
N GLN A 198 -4.62 -1.17 -1.63
CA GLN A 198 -3.16 -1.42 -1.53
C GLN A 198 -2.83 -2.71 -0.79
N SER A 199 -3.81 -3.38 -0.24
CA SER A 199 -3.71 -4.72 0.33
C SER A 199 -4.74 -5.62 -0.33
N ASP A 200 -4.40 -6.90 -0.37
CA ASP A 200 -5.26 -7.92 -0.91
C ASP A 200 -6.63 -7.90 -0.23
N THR A 201 -7.67 -7.82 -1.02
CA THR A 201 -9.05 -7.93 -0.55
C THR A 201 -9.71 -9.08 -1.29
N ASP A 202 -10.17 -10.08 -0.55
CA ASP A 202 -10.98 -11.17 -1.07
C ASP A 202 -12.25 -10.59 -1.73
N GLY A 203 -12.37 -10.71 -3.03
CA GLY A 203 -13.59 -10.33 -3.73
C GLY A 203 -13.40 -9.88 -5.18
N PRO A 204 -14.49 -9.78 -5.94
CA PRO A 204 -14.42 -9.33 -7.33
C PRO A 204 -14.03 -7.85 -7.41
N HIS A 205 -13.03 -7.54 -8.23
CA HIS A 205 -12.63 -6.17 -8.49
C HIS A 205 -13.62 -5.51 -9.46
N LEU A 206 -14.13 -4.35 -9.07
CA LEU A 206 -15.04 -3.55 -9.88
C LEU A 206 -14.27 -2.55 -10.74
N SER A 207 -14.89 -2.01 -11.76
CA SER A 207 -14.27 -1.08 -12.71
C SER A 207 -13.76 0.23 -12.08
N HIS A 208 -14.28 0.60 -10.90
CA HIS A 208 -13.86 1.76 -10.12
C HIS A 208 -12.85 1.41 -9.00
N HIS A 209 -12.30 0.19 -9.00
CA HIS A 209 -11.25 -0.24 -8.09
C HIS A 209 -9.88 -0.09 -8.74
N LEU A 210 -8.97 0.61 -8.06
CA LEU A 210 -7.54 0.62 -8.35
C LEU A 210 -6.87 -0.36 -7.38
N VAL A 211 -6.46 -1.50 -7.90
CA VAL A 211 -5.95 -2.60 -7.08
C VAL A 211 -4.45 -2.74 -7.27
N SER A 212 -3.72 -2.82 -6.16
CA SER A 212 -2.34 -3.30 -6.13
C SER A 212 -2.39 -4.75 -5.64
N ASP A 213 -2.29 -5.69 -6.56
CA ASP A 213 -2.32 -7.11 -6.24
C ASP A 213 -1.04 -7.52 -5.51
N SER A 214 -1.15 -7.75 -4.19
CA SER A 214 -0.04 -8.18 -3.35
C SER A 214 0.31 -9.66 -3.54
N GLU A 215 -0.55 -10.44 -4.18
CA GLU A 215 -0.32 -11.85 -4.52
C GLU A 215 0.30 -12.03 -5.91
N ALA A 216 0.32 -10.99 -6.75
CA ALA A 216 1.02 -11.02 -8.01
C ALA A 216 2.50 -11.36 -7.80
N ARG A 217 2.99 -12.32 -8.60
CA ARG A 217 4.38 -12.76 -8.53
C ARG A 217 5.26 -11.83 -9.37
N VAL A 218 6.29 -11.30 -8.74
CA VAL A 218 7.27 -10.47 -9.42
C VAL A 218 8.39 -11.37 -9.93
N VAL A 219 8.61 -11.35 -11.24
CA VAL A 219 9.66 -12.11 -11.90
C VAL A 219 10.70 -11.14 -12.45
N ALA A 220 11.95 -11.32 -12.07
CA ALA A 220 13.07 -10.64 -12.70
C ALA A 220 13.70 -11.55 -13.75
N VAL A 221 14.15 -10.97 -14.86
CA VAL A 221 14.86 -11.68 -15.94
C VAL A 221 16.23 -11.07 -16.10
N VAL A 222 17.26 -11.90 -16.07
CA VAL A 222 18.65 -11.50 -16.24
C VAL A 222 19.20 -12.17 -17.51
N GLU A 223 19.33 -11.40 -18.57
CA GLU A 223 19.89 -11.83 -19.84
C GLU A 223 21.42 -11.75 -19.86
N ARG A 224 22.04 -12.34 -20.87
CA ARG A 224 23.49 -12.43 -20.97
C ARG A 224 24.22 -11.10 -21.22
N ASP A 225 23.50 -10.08 -21.67
CA ASP A 225 24.00 -8.72 -21.91
C ASP A 225 23.75 -7.78 -20.74
N ALA A 226 23.16 -8.28 -19.63
CA ALA A 226 22.92 -7.49 -18.43
C ALA A 226 24.23 -7.15 -17.70
N ASP A 227 24.26 -6.00 -17.05
CA ASP A 227 25.28 -5.71 -16.02
C ASP A 227 24.96 -6.54 -14.77
N LEU A 228 25.69 -7.66 -14.65
CA LEU A 228 25.42 -8.68 -13.65
C LEU A 228 25.63 -8.17 -12.22
N ASP A 229 26.62 -7.30 -12.01
CA ASP A 229 26.90 -6.76 -10.67
C ASP A 229 25.81 -5.80 -10.21
N THR A 230 25.42 -4.85 -11.07
CA THR A 230 24.32 -3.92 -10.80
C THR A 230 22.99 -4.66 -10.62
N ALA A 231 22.68 -5.63 -11.49
CA ALA A 231 21.46 -6.43 -11.39
C ALA A 231 21.41 -7.22 -10.07
N ALA A 232 22.51 -7.87 -9.69
CA ALA A 232 22.61 -8.60 -8.43
C ALA A 232 22.46 -7.66 -7.22
N GLN A 233 23.10 -6.49 -7.25
CA GLN A 233 23.00 -5.50 -6.18
C GLN A 233 21.57 -5.03 -5.96
N GLU A 234 20.88 -4.65 -7.03
CA GLU A 234 19.51 -4.13 -6.93
C GLU A 234 18.52 -5.22 -6.53
N LEU A 235 18.65 -6.45 -7.06
CA LEU A 235 17.81 -7.57 -6.66
C LEU A 235 17.98 -7.94 -5.18
N VAL A 236 19.23 -8.01 -4.71
CA VAL A 236 19.51 -8.27 -3.30
C VAL A 236 18.98 -7.14 -2.43
N ARG A 237 19.22 -5.88 -2.82
CA ARG A 237 18.71 -4.72 -2.09
C ARG A 237 17.19 -4.76 -2.00
N ALA A 238 16.49 -4.96 -3.12
CA ALA A 238 15.04 -5.00 -3.15
C ALA A 238 14.47 -6.13 -2.26
N ARG A 239 15.13 -7.31 -2.26
CA ARG A 239 14.61 -8.48 -1.56
C ARG A 239 15.02 -8.57 -0.10
N PHE A 240 16.18 -8.03 0.29
CA PHE A 240 16.67 -8.09 1.67
C PHE A 240 16.27 -6.86 2.48
N ALA A 241 16.09 -5.70 1.86
CA ALA A 241 15.58 -4.51 2.55
C ALA A 241 14.16 -4.70 3.08
N LEU A 242 13.77 -3.88 4.03
CA LEU A 242 12.43 -3.87 4.65
C LEU A 242 11.98 -5.27 5.10
N ARG A 243 12.93 -6.09 5.55
CA ARG A 243 12.72 -7.49 5.95
C ARG A 243 12.07 -8.37 4.88
N GLY A 244 12.29 -8.09 3.61
CA GLY A 244 11.74 -8.82 2.48
C GLY A 244 10.22 -8.76 2.36
N ARG A 245 9.58 -7.79 2.99
CA ARG A 245 8.12 -7.65 3.01
C ARG A 245 7.57 -6.84 1.84
N SER A 246 8.45 -6.25 1.02
CA SER A 246 7.99 -5.51 -0.16
C SER A 246 7.34 -6.45 -1.16
N PRO A 247 6.08 -6.22 -1.56
CA PRO A 247 5.40 -7.03 -2.57
C PRO A 247 5.98 -6.82 -3.98
N TYR A 248 6.79 -5.76 -4.17
CA TYR A 248 7.40 -5.42 -5.46
C TYR A 248 8.81 -6.01 -5.62
N ALA A 249 9.35 -6.66 -4.59
CA ALA A 249 10.62 -7.36 -4.70
C ALA A 249 10.45 -8.67 -5.48
N ALA A 250 11.41 -8.97 -6.37
CA ALA A 250 11.34 -10.18 -7.19
C ALA A 250 11.18 -11.45 -6.35
N ASP A 251 10.17 -12.25 -6.66
CA ASP A 251 9.92 -13.54 -6.05
C ASP A 251 10.79 -14.63 -6.65
N VAL A 252 10.99 -14.55 -7.96
CA VAL A 252 11.78 -15.46 -8.75
C VAL A 252 12.67 -14.66 -9.69
N VAL A 253 13.89 -15.11 -9.85
CA VAL A 253 14.84 -14.53 -10.81
C VAL A 253 15.19 -15.61 -11.84
N LEU A 254 14.82 -15.36 -13.09
CA LEU A 254 15.19 -16.19 -14.22
C LEU A 254 16.51 -15.67 -14.79
N VAL A 255 17.52 -16.54 -14.86
CA VAL A 255 18.87 -16.14 -15.25
C VAL A 255 19.29 -16.95 -16.48
N ASN A 256 19.83 -16.26 -17.49
CA ASN A 256 20.38 -16.93 -18.67
C ASN A 256 21.53 -17.90 -18.25
N GLU A 257 21.51 -19.12 -18.80
CA GLU A 257 22.43 -20.20 -18.41
C GLU A 257 23.91 -19.82 -18.49
N TRP A 258 24.28 -19.01 -19.49
CA TRP A 258 25.66 -18.63 -19.76
C TRP A 258 26.25 -17.68 -18.71
N VAL A 259 25.43 -16.89 -18.06
CA VAL A 259 25.85 -15.90 -17.06
C VAL A 259 25.45 -16.29 -15.63
N LYS A 260 24.75 -17.42 -15.48
CA LYS A 260 24.18 -17.86 -14.20
C LYS A 260 25.23 -17.93 -13.10
N ARG A 261 26.39 -18.53 -13.38
CA ARG A 261 27.44 -18.71 -12.37
C ARG A 261 27.97 -17.37 -11.87
N GLU A 262 28.34 -16.48 -12.79
CA GLU A 262 28.87 -15.15 -12.45
C GLU A 262 27.84 -14.31 -11.70
N PHE A 263 26.57 -14.36 -12.14
CA PHE A 263 25.47 -13.70 -11.45
C PHE A 263 25.24 -14.22 -10.04
N LEU A 264 25.31 -15.53 -9.83
CA LEU A 264 25.18 -16.15 -8.50
C LEU A 264 26.31 -15.70 -7.56
N GLU A 265 27.53 -15.63 -8.06
CA GLU A 265 28.68 -15.13 -7.29
C GLU A 265 28.47 -13.67 -6.86
N ALA A 266 27.92 -12.83 -7.75
CA ALA A 266 27.58 -11.44 -7.43
C ALA A 266 26.44 -11.35 -6.40
N VAL A 267 25.37 -12.15 -6.54
CA VAL A 267 24.24 -12.17 -5.58
C VAL A 267 24.72 -12.57 -4.18
N VAL A 268 25.56 -13.62 -4.07
CA VAL A 268 26.12 -14.04 -2.79
C VAL A 268 26.98 -12.93 -2.19
N ARG A 269 27.88 -12.32 -2.99
CA ARG A 269 28.74 -11.21 -2.53
C ARG A 269 27.94 -10.04 -1.98
N HIS A 270 26.89 -9.59 -2.68
CA HIS A 270 26.04 -8.49 -2.22
C HIS A 270 25.17 -8.85 -1.00
N SER A 271 24.78 -10.14 -0.84
CA SER A 271 23.97 -10.60 0.29
C SER A 271 24.73 -10.60 1.64
N VAL A 272 26.06 -10.70 1.60
CA VAL A 272 26.91 -10.72 2.82
C VAL A 272 26.75 -9.43 3.64
N ARG A 273 26.52 -8.28 2.99
CA ARG A 273 26.28 -7.00 3.72
C ARG A 273 25.09 -7.10 4.68
N PHE A 274 24.02 -7.73 4.27
CA PHE A 274 22.82 -7.88 5.09
C PHE A 274 23.00 -8.88 6.21
N SER A 275 23.87 -9.88 6.03
CA SER A 275 24.19 -10.85 7.08
C SER A 275 25.01 -10.24 8.22
N SER A 276 25.87 -9.28 7.93
CA SER A 276 26.72 -8.61 8.95
C SER A 276 25.95 -7.57 9.77
N GLU A 277 24.89 -6.96 9.24
CA GLU A 277 24.04 -6.03 9.99
C GLU A 277 23.12 -6.74 11.00
N ASP A 278 22.89 -8.03 10.83
CA ASP A 278 22.00 -8.85 11.67
C ASP A 278 22.56 -9.17 13.07
N GLY A 279 23.84 -8.93 13.32
CA GLY A 279 24.46 -9.11 14.65
C GLY A 279 23.81 -8.26 15.77
N LYS A 280 22.99 -7.27 15.41
CA LYS A 280 22.18 -6.46 16.33
C LYS A 280 20.74 -6.95 16.48
N ARG A 281 20.32 -7.89 15.65
CA ARG A 281 18.99 -8.54 15.70
C ARG A 281 19.15 -9.83 16.49
N GLY A 282 18.40 -10.00 17.58
CA GLY A 282 18.51 -11.17 18.46
C GLY A 282 18.49 -12.50 17.68
N PRO A 283 19.14 -13.56 18.21
CA PRO A 283 19.30 -14.82 17.51
C PRO A 283 17.92 -15.39 17.10
N PRO A 284 17.77 -15.88 15.86
CA PRO A 284 16.59 -16.63 15.47
C PRO A 284 16.46 -17.84 16.41
N LYS A 285 15.21 -18.22 16.75
CA LYS A 285 14.96 -19.44 17.52
C LYS A 285 15.57 -20.61 16.74
N THR A 286 16.77 -21.02 17.14
CA THR A 286 17.74 -21.83 16.39
C THR A 286 17.21 -23.18 15.90
N SER A 287 16.24 -23.77 16.61
CA SER A 287 15.65 -25.07 16.24
C SER A 287 14.72 -24.99 15.03
N GLN A 288 13.93 -23.92 14.93
CA GLN A 288 12.95 -23.75 13.86
C GLN A 288 13.60 -23.37 12.51
N ALA A 289 14.65 -22.55 12.54
CA ALA A 289 15.40 -22.19 11.34
C ALA A 289 16.18 -23.40 10.75
N ARG A 290 16.74 -24.27 11.59
CA ARG A 290 17.39 -25.50 11.13
C ARG A 290 16.41 -26.46 10.46
N SER A 291 15.25 -26.70 11.08
CA SER A 291 14.22 -27.58 10.50
C SER A 291 13.70 -27.06 9.16
N LEU A 292 13.57 -25.74 8.97
CA LEU A 292 13.16 -25.15 7.70
C LEU A 292 14.22 -25.33 6.61
N SER A 293 15.49 -25.06 6.91
CA SER A 293 16.58 -25.24 5.94
C SER A 293 16.72 -26.70 5.50
N GLU A 294 16.54 -27.66 6.41
CA GLU A 294 16.53 -29.08 6.11
C GLU A 294 15.35 -29.48 5.20
N ARG A 295 14.17 -28.94 5.46
CA ARG A 295 12.99 -29.17 4.62
C ARG A 295 13.17 -28.63 3.21
N VAL A 296 13.73 -27.43 3.05
CA VAL A 296 14.02 -26.85 1.73
C VAL A 296 15.05 -27.68 0.98
N ARG A 297 16.11 -28.14 1.67
CA ARG A 297 17.13 -29.03 1.06
C ARG A 297 16.60 -30.40 0.68
N ALA A 298 15.53 -30.87 1.31
CA ALA A 298 14.87 -32.12 0.98
C ALA A 298 13.96 -32.01 -0.26
N GLU A 299 13.64 -30.77 -0.71
CA GLU A 299 12.84 -30.54 -1.91
C GLU A 299 13.63 -30.95 -3.16
N ARG A 300 12.98 -31.72 -4.05
CA ARG A 300 13.60 -32.23 -5.28
C ARG A 300 13.99 -31.11 -6.23
N GLY A 301 15.25 -31.09 -6.68
CA GLY A 301 15.77 -30.10 -7.64
C GLY A 301 15.91 -28.70 -7.06
N VAL A 302 16.11 -28.60 -5.74
CA VAL A 302 16.31 -27.33 -5.03
C VAL A 302 17.68 -27.35 -4.36
N ASN A 303 18.55 -26.41 -4.73
CA ASN A 303 19.87 -26.22 -4.13
C ASN A 303 19.87 -24.97 -3.26
N VAL A 304 20.19 -25.11 -1.99
CA VAL A 304 20.35 -23.99 -1.06
C VAL A 304 21.78 -23.48 -1.11
N LEU A 305 22.00 -22.33 -1.74
CA LEU A 305 23.32 -21.72 -1.91
C LEU A 305 23.74 -20.94 -0.69
N SER A 306 22.82 -20.23 -0.04
CA SER A 306 23.08 -19.49 1.18
C SER A 306 21.84 -19.53 2.07
N TRP A 307 22.08 -19.64 3.39
CA TRP A 307 21.03 -19.58 4.40
C TRP A 307 21.54 -18.88 5.64
N SER A 308 20.94 -17.77 5.99
CA SER A 308 21.28 -16.97 7.16
C SER A 308 20.01 -16.48 7.88
N SER A 309 20.20 -15.81 9.01
CA SER A 309 19.12 -15.09 9.69
C SER A 309 18.58 -13.92 8.85
N ALA A 310 19.42 -13.35 7.98
CA ALA A 310 19.06 -12.25 7.09
C ALA A 310 18.26 -12.70 5.88
N GLY A 311 18.37 -13.98 5.46
CA GLY A 311 17.65 -14.49 4.30
C GLY A 311 18.28 -15.73 3.70
N ALA A 312 17.74 -16.17 2.56
CA ALA A 312 18.23 -17.33 1.85
C ALA A 312 18.37 -17.07 0.34
N ILE A 313 19.28 -17.80 -0.29
CA ILE A 313 19.45 -17.87 -1.74
C ILE A 313 19.28 -19.31 -2.14
N VAL A 314 18.29 -19.56 -3.00
CA VAL A 314 17.88 -20.91 -3.40
C VAL A 314 17.89 -20.98 -4.91
N ASP A 315 18.55 -21.98 -5.47
CA ASP A 315 18.58 -22.28 -6.90
C ASP A 315 17.68 -23.47 -7.20
N VAL A 316 16.82 -23.34 -8.20
CA VAL A 316 15.93 -24.40 -8.70
C VAL A 316 16.43 -24.87 -10.04
N GLU A 317 16.83 -26.14 -10.13
CA GLU A 317 17.44 -26.72 -11.33
C GLU A 317 16.48 -26.82 -12.50
N ASP A 318 15.22 -27.13 -12.24
CA ASP A 318 14.21 -27.36 -13.28
C ASP A 318 13.18 -26.22 -13.30
N ARG A 319 13.30 -25.36 -14.32
CA ARG A 319 12.37 -24.26 -14.58
C ARG A 319 10.94 -24.75 -14.83
N SER A 320 10.78 -25.89 -15.50
CA SER A 320 9.45 -26.42 -15.83
C SER A 320 8.63 -26.81 -14.60
N ALA A 321 9.32 -26.99 -13.47
CA ALA A 321 8.71 -27.28 -12.18
C ALA A 321 8.36 -26.01 -11.38
N LEU A 322 8.62 -24.79 -11.88
CA LEU A 322 8.30 -23.52 -11.23
C LEU A 322 6.89 -23.07 -11.61
N ASP A 323 5.89 -23.71 -11.06
CA ASP A 323 4.52 -23.17 -11.07
C ASP A 323 4.27 -22.25 -9.85
N SER A 324 3.14 -21.56 -9.90
CA SER A 324 2.75 -20.64 -8.82
C SER A 324 2.59 -21.35 -7.48
N GLN A 325 2.15 -22.62 -7.47
CA GLN A 325 1.96 -23.39 -6.24
C GLN A 325 3.29 -23.75 -5.61
N ARG A 326 4.27 -24.15 -6.41
CA ARG A 326 5.62 -24.47 -5.93
C ARG A 326 6.37 -23.25 -5.43
N ILE A 327 6.26 -22.11 -6.11
CA ILE A 327 6.80 -20.84 -5.62
C ILE A 327 6.19 -20.49 -4.27
N CYS A 328 4.87 -20.58 -4.13
CA CYS A 328 4.18 -20.36 -2.85
C CYS A 328 4.65 -21.36 -1.78
N HIS A 329 4.84 -22.62 -2.13
CA HIS A 329 5.33 -23.63 -1.20
C HIS A 329 6.75 -23.32 -0.73
N LEU A 330 7.68 -23.04 -1.64
CA LEU A 330 9.06 -22.67 -1.29
C LEU A 330 9.08 -21.41 -0.43
N ARG A 331 8.26 -20.41 -0.74
CA ARG A 331 8.14 -19.19 0.06
C ARG A 331 7.64 -19.42 1.48
N LYS A 332 6.76 -20.38 1.71
CA LYS A 332 6.31 -20.78 3.07
C LYS A 332 7.40 -21.46 3.87
N LEU A 333 8.33 -22.13 3.20
CA LEU A 333 9.44 -22.85 3.81
C LEU A 333 10.69 -22.01 3.99
N THR A 334 10.78 -20.85 3.32
CA THR A 334 11.95 -19.97 3.34
C THR A 334 11.69 -18.68 4.12
N PRO A 335 12.71 -17.99 4.61
CA PRO A 335 12.58 -16.64 5.14
C PRO A 335 11.94 -15.70 4.12
N SER A 336 11.26 -14.63 4.57
CA SER A 336 10.69 -13.61 3.68
C SER A 336 11.73 -12.96 2.75
N GLN A 337 12.98 -12.90 3.20
CA GLN A 337 14.14 -12.38 2.48
C GLN A 337 14.81 -13.47 1.65
N THR A 338 14.06 -14.16 0.80
CA THR A 338 14.61 -15.25 -0.02
C THR A 338 14.59 -14.87 -1.50
N ILE A 339 15.71 -15.09 -2.16
CA ILE A 339 15.82 -15.04 -3.64
C ILE A 339 15.74 -16.48 -4.15
N ILE A 340 14.75 -16.75 -5.00
CA ILE A 340 14.60 -18.00 -5.73
C ILE A 340 15.13 -17.78 -7.14
N LEU A 341 16.13 -18.53 -7.52
CA LEU A 341 16.76 -18.46 -8.84
C LEU A 341 16.39 -19.68 -9.66
N ALA A 342 16.27 -19.50 -10.97
CA ALA A 342 16.13 -20.59 -11.91
C ALA A 342 16.82 -20.24 -13.24
N THR A 343 17.17 -21.24 -14.00
CA THR A 343 17.73 -21.05 -15.33
C THR A 343 16.64 -20.63 -16.33
N LEU A 344 16.96 -19.65 -17.18
CA LEU A 344 16.05 -19.14 -18.20
C LEU A 344 15.85 -20.16 -19.33
#